data_df644564c822ee991c51b1e07f4618d2
#
_entry.id   df644564c822ee991c51b1e07f4618d2
#
_cell.length_a   1.000
_cell.length_b   1.000
_cell.length_c   1.000
_cell.angle_alpha   90.00
_cell.angle_beta   90.00
_cell.angle_gamma   90.00
#
_symmetry.space_group_name_H-M   'P 1'
#
loop_
_entity.id
_entity.type
_entity.pdbx_description
1 polymer ?
#
loop_
_entity_poly.entity_id
_entity_poly.type
_entity_poly.pdbx_seq_one_letter_code
_entity_poly.pdbx_strand_id
1 'polypeptide(L)'
;MSTSKFLFFTLISVILKEITCDIICFNAEEERIEQHLATKTPYRVVANTNDEKVTFDECFPTRAWGIFRHGTRNPSRKQIFRIKTTLTQYRDIILEKGEFCDRDLERFRTWNFQLDDDEQKFLVPEGEDELIELAERIQNRFPDLFFDQYDNSTYKFKYTDTQRAKKSAESFATGLFGRHNIKQIWYPKAEKKDPILRFYKGCPRWKSEVDKNPDAMEQVRLFAASDHFLQLLKNLRSKTGIEDLSADDVHLMYTTCAFETAWDRHIISPWCSLFTRESVKIMEFLEDLEYYWIDGFGYDLTYRQACPAGRNMFEHLDPYSKLPNITLYFTHSGTLLKYLAFLGLYRDQKPLVHTSFGGEHSWRPSKIDAFASNLLFVTFSCPTGAKVLSMHQERPVTIPGCPDDTPLCDYAVFAEAFRERVESCDFDKMCTIS
;
A
#
# COMPACT_ATOMS: atom_id res chain seq x y z
N MET A 1 9.63 -19.39 -94.84
CA MET A 1 10.30 -19.61 -93.59
C MET A 1 9.84 -18.49 -92.67
N SER A 2 8.87 -18.78 -91.82
CA SER A 2 8.25 -17.79 -90.92
C SER A 2 8.63 -18.16 -89.46
N THR A 3 9.34 -17.27 -88.79
CA THR A 3 9.72 -17.41 -87.41
C THR A 3 8.71 -16.66 -86.51
N SER A 4 7.85 -17.42 -85.79
CA SER A 4 6.93 -16.91 -84.80
C SER A 4 7.67 -16.64 -83.52
N LYS A 5 7.61 -15.40 -83.06
CA LYS A 5 8.07 -15.02 -81.74
C LYS A 5 6.96 -15.15 -80.73
N PHE A 6 7.09 -16.09 -79.75
CA PHE A 6 6.24 -16.18 -78.59
C PHE A 6 6.70 -15.17 -77.55
N LEU A 7 5.81 -14.23 -77.22
CA LEU A 7 6.02 -13.33 -76.00
C LEU A 7 5.47 -14.06 -74.79
N PHE A 8 6.35 -14.36 -73.85
CA PHE A 8 5.95 -14.79 -72.50
C PHE A 8 5.64 -13.55 -71.65
N PHE A 9 4.39 -13.32 -71.31
CA PHE A 9 4.02 -12.40 -70.22
C PHE A 9 4.12 -13.13 -68.89
N THR A 10 5.12 -12.83 -68.09
CA THR A 10 5.20 -13.24 -66.71
C THR A 10 4.34 -12.30 -65.84
N LEU A 11 3.18 -12.75 -65.36
CA LEU A 11 2.39 -12.09 -64.34
C LEU A 11 3.13 -12.23 -63.00
N ILE A 12 3.74 -11.14 -62.53
CA ILE A 12 4.21 -11.04 -61.15
C ILE A 12 3.01 -10.69 -60.28
N SER A 13 2.41 -11.69 -59.63
CA SER A 13 1.47 -11.47 -58.53
C SER A 13 2.26 -10.98 -57.31
N VAL A 14 2.22 -9.69 -57.08
CA VAL A 14 2.68 -9.12 -55.81
C VAL A 14 1.62 -9.44 -54.76
N ILE A 15 1.84 -10.46 -53.96
CA ILE A 15 1.06 -10.72 -52.74
C ILE A 15 1.47 -9.64 -51.73
N LEU A 16 0.68 -8.58 -51.64
CA LEU A 16 0.68 -7.68 -50.49
C LEU A 16 0.20 -8.52 -49.29
N LYS A 17 1.13 -9.06 -48.51
CA LYS A 17 0.81 -9.49 -47.17
C LYS A 17 0.44 -8.22 -46.41
N GLU A 18 -0.84 -7.99 -46.20
CA GLU A 18 -1.30 -7.08 -45.14
C GLU A 18 -0.69 -7.62 -43.85
N ILE A 19 0.23 -6.86 -43.27
CA ILE A 19 0.73 -7.09 -41.94
C ILE A 19 -0.43 -6.64 -41.02
N THR A 20 -1.37 -7.55 -40.77
CA THR A 20 -2.31 -7.38 -39.69
C THR A 20 -1.47 -7.45 -38.42
N CYS A 21 -1.21 -6.30 -37.82
CA CYS A 21 -0.65 -6.24 -36.49
C CYS A 21 -1.73 -6.77 -35.54
N ASP A 22 -1.68 -8.06 -35.22
CA ASP A 22 -2.61 -8.65 -34.27
C ASP A 22 -2.46 -7.91 -32.94
N ILE A 23 -3.54 -7.28 -32.49
CA ILE A 23 -3.57 -6.56 -31.21
C ILE A 23 -3.36 -7.59 -30.10
N ILE A 24 -2.24 -7.47 -29.38
CA ILE A 24 -1.89 -8.38 -28.30
C ILE A 24 -2.85 -8.14 -27.12
N CYS A 25 -3.46 -9.21 -26.65
CA CYS A 25 -4.33 -9.17 -25.50
C CYS A 25 -3.54 -8.98 -24.19
N PHE A 26 -4.11 -8.23 -23.26
CA PHE A 26 -3.54 -8.01 -21.94
C PHE A 26 -3.31 -9.34 -21.20
N ASN A 27 -2.10 -9.51 -20.69
CA ASN A 27 -1.69 -10.64 -19.85
C ASN A 27 -1.22 -10.10 -18.47
N ALA A 28 -2.03 -10.33 -17.44
CA ALA A 28 -1.76 -9.81 -16.10
C ALA A 28 -0.46 -10.35 -15.48
N GLU A 29 -0.08 -11.60 -15.80
CA GLU A 29 1.15 -12.23 -15.29
C GLU A 29 2.40 -11.62 -15.92
N GLU A 30 2.38 -11.32 -17.22
CA GLU A 30 3.48 -10.69 -17.94
C GLU A 30 3.65 -9.23 -17.53
N GLU A 31 2.53 -8.50 -17.45
CA GLU A 31 2.52 -7.07 -17.13
C GLU A 31 2.80 -6.78 -15.66
N ARG A 32 2.52 -7.73 -14.77
CA ARG A 32 2.75 -7.61 -13.31
C ARG A 32 2.17 -6.33 -12.71
N ILE A 33 1.00 -5.93 -13.20
CA ILE A 33 0.33 -4.67 -12.78
C ILE A 33 0.15 -4.61 -11.27
N GLU A 34 -0.18 -5.74 -10.62
CA GLU A 34 -0.44 -5.80 -9.17
C GLU A 34 0.75 -5.36 -8.30
N GLN A 35 1.98 -5.34 -8.85
CA GLN A 35 3.18 -4.88 -8.13
C GLN A 35 3.34 -3.34 -8.13
N HIS A 36 2.47 -2.62 -8.85
CA HIS A 36 2.59 -1.19 -9.14
C HIS A 36 1.29 -0.42 -8.83
N LEU A 37 0.52 -0.86 -7.81
CA LEU A 37 -0.78 -0.28 -7.48
C LEU A 37 -0.74 0.67 -6.27
N ALA A 38 0.43 1.19 -5.98
CA ALA A 38 0.68 2.11 -4.86
C ALA A 38 0.05 1.58 -3.56
N THR A 39 -0.67 2.40 -2.80
CA THR A 39 -1.33 1.99 -1.56
C THR A 39 -2.51 1.03 -1.74
N LYS A 40 -2.89 0.67 -2.97
CA LYS A 40 -3.95 -0.31 -3.26
C LYS A 40 -3.37 -1.67 -3.69
N THR A 41 -2.04 -1.83 -3.66
CA THR A 41 -1.38 -3.13 -3.82
C THR A 41 -1.95 -4.12 -2.80
N PRO A 42 -2.43 -5.31 -3.23
CA PRO A 42 -2.95 -6.32 -2.32
C PRO A 42 -1.82 -6.92 -1.48
N TYR A 43 -2.13 -7.33 -0.25
CA TYR A 43 -1.09 -7.80 0.69
C TYR A 43 -0.33 -9.04 0.19
N ARG A 44 -0.98 -9.92 -0.57
CA ARG A 44 -0.35 -11.10 -1.17
C ARG A 44 0.91 -10.82 -2.00
N VAL A 45 1.03 -9.59 -2.55
CA VAL A 45 2.20 -9.18 -3.36
C VAL A 45 3.43 -8.94 -2.50
N VAL A 46 3.24 -8.49 -1.26
CA VAL A 46 4.32 -8.12 -0.33
C VAL A 46 4.46 -9.09 0.86
N ALA A 47 3.50 -9.97 1.08
CA ALA A 47 3.51 -10.92 2.18
C ALA A 47 4.79 -11.78 2.19
N ASN A 48 5.26 -12.12 3.38
CA ASN A 48 6.27 -13.15 3.56
C ASN A 48 5.56 -14.46 3.96
N THR A 49 5.44 -15.39 3.03
CA THR A 49 4.77 -16.68 3.24
C THR A 49 5.63 -17.70 3.99
N ASN A 50 6.94 -17.42 4.17
CA ASN A 50 7.75 -18.24 5.08
C ASN A 50 7.39 -17.85 6.53
N ASP A 51 6.71 -18.75 7.23
CA ASP A 51 6.24 -18.60 8.61
C ASP A 51 6.96 -19.49 9.62
N GLU A 52 8.16 -19.97 9.26
CA GLU A 52 9.02 -20.73 10.16
C GLU A 52 9.30 -19.96 11.45
N LYS A 53 9.39 -20.71 12.55
CA LYS A 53 9.68 -20.13 13.86
C LYS A 53 10.97 -19.32 13.84
N VAL A 54 10.88 -18.07 14.26
CA VAL A 54 12.05 -17.19 14.43
C VAL A 54 12.76 -17.53 15.73
N THR A 55 14.01 -17.93 15.62
CA THR A 55 14.85 -18.32 16.77
C THR A 55 16.20 -17.62 16.72
N PHE A 56 16.71 -17.26 17.90
CA PHE A 56 18.07 -16.77 18.09
C PHE A 56 18.66 -17.53 19.29
N ASP A 57 19.92 -17.88 19.22
CA ASP A 57 20.58 -18.70 20.25
C ASP A 57 20.44 -18.05 21.63
N GLU A 58 19.90 -18.84 22.59
CA GLU A 58 19.65 -18.45 23.98
C GLU A 58 18.80 -17.17 24.17
N CYS A 59 18.06 -16.73 23.14
CA CYS A 59 17.17 -15.58 23.19
C CYS A 59 15.70 -16.02 23.14
N PHE A 60 14.86 -15.43 24.00
CA PHE A 60 13.43 -15.74 24.08
C PHE A 60 12.59 -14.49 23.85
N PRO A 61 11.55 -14.52 22.98
CA PRO A 61 10.67 -13.38 22.78
C PRO A 61 9.83 -13.14 24.05
N THR A 62 9.76 -11.89 24.48
CA THR A 62 9.08 -11.51 25.74
C THR A 62 7.98 -10.48 25.58
N ARG A 63 8.10 -9.60 24.60
CA ARG A 63 7.15 -8.53 24.34
C ARG A 63 7.01 -8.26 22.86
N ALA A 64 5.82 -7.77 22.43
CA ALA A 64 5.59 -7.31 21.08
C ALA A 64 4.78 -6.02 21.07
N TRP A 65 5.12 -5.12 20.14
CA TRP A 65 4.32 -3.97 19.78
C TRP A 65 4.16 -3.92 18.26
N GLY A 66 2.90 -3.88 17.80
CA GLY A 66 2.60 -3.88 16.37
C GLY A 66 1.60 -2.81 15.98
N ILE A 67 1.81 -2.22 14.78
CA ILE A 67 0.88 -1.32 14.13
C ILE A 67 0.54 -1.84 12.73
N PHE A 68 -0.74 -1.99 12.44
CA PHE A 68 -1.28 -2.65 11.26
C PHE A 68 -2.19 -1.70 10.50
N ARG A 69 -1.96 -1.55 9.22
CA ARG A 69 -2.92 -0.94 8.31
C ARG A 69 -4.11 -1.89 8.13
N HIS A 70 -5.31 -1.35 7.97
CA HIS A 70 -6.48 -2.17 7.60
C HIS A 70 -6.25 -2.92 6.27
N GLY A 71 -6.89 -4.07 6.12
CA GLY A 71 -6.86 -4.86 4.90
C GLY A 71 -7.55 -4.21 3.70
N THR A 72 -7.67 -4.95 2.62
CA THR A 72 -8.34 -4.54 1.38
C THR A 72 -9.75 -4.05 1.65
N ARG A 73 -10.12 -2.95 1.00
CA ARG A 73 -11.38 -2.22 1.24
C ARG A 73 -11.99 -1.67 -0.04
N ASN A 74 -13.22 -1.21 0.06
CA ASN A 74 -13.92 -0.48 -0.99
C ASN A 74 -13.40 0.95 -1.21
N PRO A 75 -13.62 1.55 -2.40
CA PRO A 75 -13.32 2.94 -2.69
C PRO A 75 -14.10 3.93 -1.79
N SER A 76 -13.76 5.21 -1.89
CA SER A 76 -14.53 6.28 -1.28
C SER A 76 -15.83 6.54 -2.05
N ARG A 77 -16.85 7.13 -1.42
CA ARG A 77 -18.11 7.52 -2.06
C ARG A 77 -17.89 8.34 -3.35
N LYS A 78 -16.97 9.29 -3.33
CA LYS A 78 -16.62 10.08 -4.52
C LYS A 78 -16.09 9.20 -5.66
N GLN A 79 -15.24 8.22 -5.35
CA GLN A 79 -14.72 7.29 -6.36
C GLN A 79 -15.82 6.35 -6.86
N ILE A 80 -16.66 5.77 -5.97
CA ILE A 80 -17.80 4.94 -6.34
C ILE A 80 -18.72 5.68 -7.33
N PHE A 81 -19.09 6.92 -7.01
CA PHE A 81 -19.91 7.76 -7.88
C PHE A 81 -19.26 7.96 -9.26
N ARG A 82 -17.98 8.34 -9.30
CA ARG A 82 -17.27 8.54 -10.57
C ARG A 82 -17.11 7.25 -11.38
N ILE A 83 -16.86 6.12 -10.73
CA ILE A 83 -16.77 4.82 -11.38
C ILE A 83 -18.12 4.49 -12.05
N LYS A 84 -19.22 4.61 -11.30
CA LYS A 84 -20.58 4.34 -11.82
C LYS A 84 -21.00 5.26 -12.97
N THR A 85 -20.58 6.52 -12.95
CA THR A 85 -21.00 7.52 -13.95
C THR A 85 -20.01 7.63 -15.10
N THR A 86 -18.75 8.00 -14.79
CA THR A 86 -17.75 8.31 -15.82
C THR A 86 -17.22 7.05 -16.50
N LEU A 87 -16.85 6.02 -15.72
CA LEU A 87 -16.28 4.81 -16.33
C LEU A 87 -17.29 3.96 -17.07
N THR A 88 -18.57 4.00 -16.70
CA THR A 88 -19.63 3.34 -17.49
C THR A 88 -19.76 3.98 -18.88
N GLN A 89 -19.70 5.31 -18.98
CA GLN A 89 -19.69 6.01 -20.27
C GLN A 89 -18.42 5.69 -21.08
N TYR A 90 -17.26 5.68 -20.43
CA TYR A 90 -16.00 5.36 -21.10
C TYR A 90 -15.93 3.91 -21.56
N ARG A 91 -16.50 2.96 -20.82
CA ARG A 91 -16.67 1.58 -21.28
C ARG A 91 -17.43 1.52 -22.60
N ASP A 92 -18.53 2.25 -22.70
CA ASP A 92 -19.36 2.23 -23.91
C ASP A 92 -18.61 2.82 -25.12
N ILE A 93 -17.81 3.87 -24.93
CA ILE A 93 -16.92 4.43 -25.96
C ILE A 93 -15.83 3.43 -26.35
N ILE A 94 -15.21 2.75 -25.37
CA ILE A 94 -14.18 1.73 -25.62
C ILE A 94 -14.75 0.57 -26.45
N LEU A 95 -15.97 0.13 -26.17
CA LEU A 95 -16.63 -0.93 -26.92
C LEU A 95 -16.96 -0.54 -28.37
N GLU A 96 -17.15 0.75 -28.64
CA GLU A 96 -17.45 1.28 -29.98
C GLU A 96 -16.18 1.62 -30.78
N LYS A 97 -15.16 2.21 -30.13
CA LYS A 97 -14.03 2.86 -30.80
C LYS A 97 -12.64 2.37 -30.30
N GLY A 98 -12.59 1.58 -29.22
CA GLY A 98 -11.33 1.20 -28.60
C GLY A 98 -10.55 0.17 -29.41
N GLU A 99 -9.24 0.32 -29.43
CA GLU A 99 -8.29 -0.59 -30.07
C GLU A 99 -7.82 -1.67 -29.08
N PHE A 100 -8.63 -2.70 -28.88
CA PHE A 100 -8.37 -3.83 -27.99
C PHE A 100 -8.61 -5.15 -28.71
N CYS A 101 -7.96 -6.23 -28.23
CA CYS A 101 -8.30 -7.56 -28.70
C CYS A 101 -9.69 -7.99 -28.20
N ASP A 102 -10.30 -8.99 -28.88
CA ASP A 102 -11.65 -9.47 -28.54
C ASP A 102 -11.82 -9.90 -27.09
N ARG A 103 -10.81 -10.53 -26.50
CA ARG A 103 -10.84 -10.97 -25.10
C ARG A 103 -10.91 -9.79 -24.13
N ASP A 104 -10.20 -8.71 -24.38
CA ASP A 104 -10.22 -7.52 -23.54
C ASP A 104 -11.52 -6.73 -23.74
N LEU A 105 -12.04 -6.66 -24.98
CA LEU A 105 -13.37 -6.09 -25.25
C LEU A 105 -14.48 -6.90 -24.54
N GLU A 106 -14.37 -8.22 -24.50
CA GLU A 106 -15.34 -9.05 -23.76
C GLU A 106 -15.30 -8.77 -22.24
N ARG A 107 -14.13 -8.53 -21.67
CA ARG A 107 -14.00 -8.09 -20.28
C ARG A 107 -14.69 -6.75 -20.04
N PHE A 108 -14.54 -5.77 -20.95
CA PHE A 108 -15.28 -4.51 -20.86
C PHE A 108 -16.79 -4.70 -21.04
N ARG A 109 -17.24 -5.57 -21.95
CA ARG A 109 -18.66 -5.86 -22.19
C ARG A 109 -19.34 -6.47 -20.96
N THR A 110 -18.65 -7.35 -20.26
CA THR A 110 -19.13 -8.02 -19.06
C THR A 110 -18.89 -7.24 -17.76
N TRP A 111 -18.09 -6.16 -17.83
CA TRP A 111 -17.77 -5.36 -16.67
C TRP A 111 -19.02 -4.68 -16.08
N ASN A 112 -19.23 -4.90 -14.79
CA ASN A 112 -20.38 -4.38 -14.07
C ASN A 112 -19.96 -3.98 -12.65
N PHE A 113 -20.08 -2.69 -12.34
CA PHE A 113 -19.71 -2.15 -11.03
C PHE A 113 -20.96 -1.86 -10.19
N GLN A 114 -21.23 -2.70 -9.19
CA GLN A 114 -22.49 -2.70 -8.40
C GLN A 114 -22.29 -2.35 -6.92
N LEU A 115 -21.23 -1.65 -6.58
CA LEU A 115 -20.98 -1.30 -5.18
C LEU A 115 -21.91 -0.17 -4.71
N ASP A 116 -22.59 -0.36 -3.57
CA ASP A 116 -23.44 0.68 -2.99
C ASP A 116 -22.66 1.79 -2.30
N ASP A 117 -23.24 3.00 -2.27
CA ASP A 117 -22.59 4.18 -1.68
C ASP A 117 -22.37 4.05 -0.17
N ASP A 118 -23.20 3.27 0.52
CA ASP A 118 -23.07 3.04 1.97
C ASP A 118 -21.91 2.10 2.30
N GLU A 119 -21.44 1.28 1.34
CA GLU A 119 -20.31 0.36 1.49
C GLU A 119 -18.97 1.06 1.30
N GLN A 120 -18.99 2.39 1.16
CA GLN A 120 -17.76 3.18 0.99
C GLN A 120 -16.72 2.85 2.06
N LYS A 121 -15.50 2.55 1.61
CA LYS A 121 -14.35 2.29 2.48
C LYS A 121 -14.56 1.13 3.47
N PHE A 122 -15.57 0.28 3.30
CA PHE A 122 -15.71 -0.93 4.11
C PHE A 122 -14.65 -1.95 3.75
N LEU A 123 -14.19 -2.69 4.74
CA LEU A 123 -13.33 -3.85 4.55
C LEU A 123 -14.09 -4.89 3.72
N VAL A 124 -13.44 -5.50 2.75
CA VAL A 124 -13.98 -6.57 1.92
C VAL A 124 -13.49 -7.95 2.42
N PRO A 125 -14.10 -9.07 1.97
CA PRO A 125 -13.68 -10.41 2.40
C PRO A 125 -12.19 -10.68 2.21
N GLU A 126 -11.59 -10.33 1.07
CA GLU A 126 -10.12 -10.46 0.87
C GLU A 126 -9.34 -9.72 1.97
N GLY A 127 -9.81 -8.53 2.39
CA GLY A 127 -9.17 -7.79 3.47
C GLY A 127 -9.36 -8.43 4.86
N GLU A 128 -10.40 -9.22 5.08
CA GLU A 128 -10.56 -10.04 6.28
C GLU A 128 -9.55 -11.21 6.27
N ASP A 129 -9.43 -11.91 5.13
CA ASP A 129 -8.51 -13.03 4.95
C ASP A 129 -7.04 -12.59 5.06
N GLU A 130 -6.67 -11.43 4.49
CA GLU A 130 -5.32 -10.83 4.64
C GLU A 130 -4.91 -10.73 6.11
N LEU A 131 -5.81 -10.29 7.00
CA LEU A 131 -5.51 -10.12 8.43
C LEU A 131 -5.55 -11.44 9.21
N ILE A 132 -6.41 -12.39 8.83
CA ILE A 132 -6.44 -13.74 9.43
C ILE A 132 -5.12 -14.44 9.14
N GLU A 133 -4.75 -14.57 7.86
CA GLU A 133 -3.51 -15.23 7.42
C GLU A 133 -2.27 -14.55 8.01
N LEU A 134 -2.23 -13.23 8.08
CA LEU A 134 -1.14 -12.48 8.70
C LEU A 134 -0.97 -12.84 10.18
N ALA A 135 -2.08 -12.93 10.92
CA ALA A 135 -2.07 -13.29 12.34
C ALA A 135 -1.55 -14.72 12.55
N GLU A 136 -2.02 -15.68 11.75
CA GLU A 136 -1.57 -17.07 11.79
C GLU A 136 -0.06 -17.19 11.53
N ARG A 137 0.46 -16.49 10.51
CA ARG A 137 1.90 -16.47 10.23
C ARG A 137 2.73 -15.83 11.34
N ILE A 138 2.24 -14.74 11.96
CA ILE A 138 2.92 -14.13 13.12
C ILE A 138 2.94 -15.09 14.31
N GLN A 139 1.84 -15.79 14.58
CA GLN A 139 1.77 -16.81 15.64
C GLN A 139 2.75 -17.95 15.39
N ASN A 140 2.83 -18.47 14.15
CA ASN A 140 3.76 -19.53 13.77
C ASN A 140 5.24 -19.09 13.94
N ARG A 141 5.55 -17.83 13.62
CA ARG A 141 6.91 -17.28 13.82
C ARG A 141 7.29 -17.09 15.28
N PHE A 142 6.33 -16.78 16.14
CA PHE A 142 6.58 -16.48 17.55
C PHE A 142 5.62 -17.28 18.48
N PRO A 143 5.59 -18.64 18.41
CA PRO A 143 4.64 -19.45 19.18
C PRO A 143 4.86 -19.36 20.70
N ASP A 144 6.07 -18.99 21.13
CA ASP A 144 6.40 -18.81 22.55
C ASP A 144 5.93 -17.45 23.10
N LEU A 145 5.40 -16.56 22.25
CA LEU A 145 4.90 -15.24 22.64
C LEU A 145 3.41 -15.07 22.30
N PHE A 146 2.98 -15.47 21.09
CA PHE A 146 1.60 -15.34 20.63
C PHE A 146 0.86 -16.65 20.90
N PHE A 147 0.17 -16.70 22.04
CA PHE A 147 -0.63 -17.87 22.44
C PHE A 147 -2.01 -17.87 21.81
N ASP A 148 -2.63 -19.03 21.69
CA ASP A 148 -3.97 -19.25 21.12
C ASP A 148 -5.12 -18.91 22.10
N GLN A 149 -4.79 -18.52 23.34
CA GLN A 149 -5.74 -18.10 24.36
C GLN A 149 -5.61 -16.60 24.64
N TYR A 150 -6.76 -15.90 24.56
CA TYR A 150 -6.82 -14.49 24.89
C TYR A 150 -6.81 -14.28 26.40
N ASP A 151 -5.93 -13.39 26.85
CA ASP A 151 -5.90 -12.86 28.20
C ASP A 151 -5.67 -11.34 28.13
N ASN A 152 -6.56 -10.56 28.76
CA ASN A 152 -6.51 -9.11 28.76
C ASN A 152 -5.29 -8.53 29.50
N SER A 153 -4.65 -9.30 30.38
CA SER A 153 -3.37 -8.91 31.01
C SER A 153 -2.17 -9.06 30.07
N THR A 154 -2.27 -9.96 29.09
CA THR A 154 -1.24 -10.26 28.11
C THR A 154 -1.40 -9.47 26.82
N TYR A 155 -2.65 -9.34 26.32
CA TYR A 155 -2.93 -8.71 25.04
C TYR A 155 -3.68 -7.38 25.18
N LYS A 156 -3.21 -6.39 24.44
CA LYS A 156 -3.89 -5.10 24.24
C LYS A 156 -4.20 -4.90 22.76
N PHE A 157 -5.48 -4.89 22.40
CA PHE A 157 -5.94 -4.51 21.08
C PHE A 157 -6.49 -3.11 21.06
N LYS A 158 -6.24 -2.34 19.99
CA LYS A 158 -6.83 -1.03 19.76
C LYS A 158 -7.00 -0.77 18.27
N TYR A 159 -8.09 -0.08 17.89
CA TYR A 159 -8.33 0.31 16.51
C TYR A 159 -8.88 1.74 16.42
N THR A 160 -8.71 2.37 15.26
CA THR A 160 -9.31 3.67 14.96
C THR A 160 -10.83 3.52 14.76
N ASP A 161 -11.61 4.56 15.10
CA ASP A 161 -13.08 4.58 14.96
C ASP A 161 -13.49 4.59 13.47
N THR A 162 -13.33 3.43 12.81
CA THR A 162 -13.80 3.14 11.44
C THR A 162 -14.13 1.66 11.30
N GLN A 163 -15.14 1.33 10.47
CA GLN A 163 -15.56 -0.06 10.23
C GLN A 163 -14.37 -0.93 9.80
N ARG A 164 -13.59 -0.52 8.79
CA ARG A 164 -12.45 -1.29 8.28
C ARG A 164 -11.35 -1.56 9.30
N ALA A 165 -11.00 -0.59 10.16
CA ALA A 165 -9.99 -0.81 11.18
C ALA A 165 -10.50 -1.75 12.30
N LYS A 166 -11.77 -1.62 12.68
CA LYS A 166 -12.43 -2.52 13.62
C LYS A 166 -12.45 -3.94 13.06
N LYS A 167 -12.95 -4.11 11.84
CA LYS A 167 -13.04 -5.43 11.19
C LYS A 167 -11.65 -6.05 10.99
N SER A 168 -10.64 -5.27 10.62
CA SER A 168 -9.26 -5.75 10.54
C SER A 168 -8.72 -6.26 11.88
N ALA A 169 -9.03 -5.56 12.99
CA ALA A 169 -8.66 -6.03 14.33
C ALA A 169 -9.39 -7.33 14.71
N GLU A 170 -10.67 -7.44 14.40
CA GLU A 170 -11.48 -8.64 14.63
C GLU A 170 -11.00 -9.83 13.78
N SER A 171 -10.62 -9.60 12.51
CA SER A 171 -10.08 -10.62 11.60
C SER A 171 -8.71 -11.11 12.07
N PHE A 172 -7.80 -10.19 12.44
CA PHE A 172 -6.51 -10.56 13.02
C PHE A 172 -6.67 -11.39 14.30
N ALA A 173 -7.58 -10.98 15.19
CA ALA A 173 -7.88 -11.73 16.40
C ALA A 173 -8.51 -13.10 16.09
N THR A 174 -9.25 -13.22 14.98
CA THR A 174 -9.77 -14.52 14.52
C THR A 174 -8.63 -15.48 14.12
N GLY A 175 -7.59 -14.98 13.45
CA GLY A 175 -6.40 -15.77 13.11
C GLY A 175 -5.64 -16.23 14.35
N LEU A 176 -5.50 -15.37 15.40
CA LEU A 176 -4.82 -15.77 16.64
C LEU A 176 -5.60 -16.72 17.52
N PHE A 177 -6.90 -16.48 17.71
CA PHE A 177 -7.68 -17.14 18.78
C PHE A 177 -8.82 -18.01 18.26
N GLY A 178 -9.06 -18.03 16.97
CA GLY A 178 -10.20 -18.71 16.35
C GLY A 178 -11.54 -17.97 16.55
N ARG A 179 -12.49 -18.22 15.65
CA ARG A 179 -13.80 -17.54 15.57
C ARG A 179 -14.66 -17.60 16.86
N HIS A 180 -14.48 -18.63 17.67
CA HIS A 180 -15.27 -18.81 18.89
C HIS A 180 -14.82 -17.88 20.02
N ASN A 181 -13.55 -17.54 20.08
CA ASN A 181 -12.92 -16.82 21.18
C ASN A 181 -12.91 -15.30 21.00
N ILE A 182 -13.13 -14.79 19.78
CA ILE A 182 -13.08 -13.34 19.50
C ILE A 182 -14.11 -12.52 20.31
N LYS A 183 -15.21 -13.11 20.76
CA LYS A 183 -16.23 -12.43 21.58
C LYS A 183 -15.73 -12.04 22.97
N GLN A 184 -14.66 -12.66 23.44
CA GLN A 184 -14.07 -12.40 24.75
C GLN A 184 -13.06 -11.24 24.72
N ILE A 185 -12.68 -10.79 23.51
CA ILE A 185 -11.65 -9.77 23.36
C ILE A 185 -12.21 -8.40 23.75
N TRP A 186 -11.50 -7.76 24.67
CA TRP A 186 -11.81 -6.41 25.08
C TRP A 186 -11.10 -5.39 24.19
N TYR A 187 -11.87 -4.46 23.65
CA TYR A 187 -11.35 -3.31 22.91
C TYR A 187 -11.69 -2.03 23.67
N PRO A 188 -10.72 -1.13 23.92
CA PRO A 188 -11.03 0.18 24.46
C PRO A 188 -11.90 0.98 23.48
N LYS A 189 -12.63 1.97 24.01
CA LYS A 189 -13.44 2.85 23.17
C LYS A 189 -12.59 3.48 22.07
N ALA A 190 -12.99 3.27 20.83
CA ALA A 190 -12.32 3.82 19.66
C ALA A 190 -12.52 5.36 19.57
N GLU A 191 -11.49 6.06 19.11
CA GLU A 191 -11.48 7.50 18.99
C GLU A 191 -11.26 7.96 17.54
N LYS A 192 -12.01 9.00 17.13
CA LYS A 192 -11.86 9.61 15.77
C LYS A 192 -10.53 10.34 15.60
N LYS A 193 -10.01 10.94 16.67
CA LYS A 193 -8.74 11.68 16.72
C LYS A 193 -7.82 11.02 17.75
N ASP A 194 -7.57 9.74 17.56
CA ASP A 194 -6.68 8.98 18.43
C ASP A 194 -5.25 9.55 18.35
N PRO A 195 -4.64 9.90 19.49
CA PRO A 195 -3.32 10.55 19.52
C PRO A 195 -2.17 9.62 19.06
N ILE A 196 -2.40 8.30 19.07
CA ILE A 196 -1.41 7.30 18.66
C ILE A 196 -1.71 6.82 17.23
N LEU A 197 -2.98 6.47 16.94
CA LEU A 197 -3.37 5.80 15.70
C LEU A 197 -3.84 6.76 14.60
N ARG A 198 -4.16 8.02 14.95
CA ARG A 198 -4.59 9.07 14.01
C ARG A 198 -4.10 10.46 14.44
N PHE A 199 -2.90 10.53 14.97
CA PHE A 199 -2.28 11.77 15.48
C PHE A 199 -2.41 12.93 14.49
N TYR A 200 -2.24 12.71 13.19
CA TYR A 200 -2.37 13.74 12.15
C TYR A 200 -3.78 14.36 12.06
N LYS A 201 -4.82 13.69 12.55
CA LYS A 201 -6.16 14.28 12.65
C LYS A 201 -6.27 15.27 13.81
N GLY A 202 -5.38 15.17 14.79
CA GLY A 202 -5.21 16.10 15.91
C GLY A 202 -4.26 17.27 15.62
N CYS A 203 -3.59 17.32 14.46
CA CYS A 203 -2.58 18.33 14.11
C CYS A 203 -3.13 19.37 13.11
N PRO A 204 -3.71 20.50 13.55
CA PRO A 204 -4.26 21.51 12.65
C PRO A 204 -3.19 22.18 11.79
N ARG A 205 -1.97 22.37 12.31
CA ARG A 205 -0.87 22.96 11.56
C ARG A 205 -0.49 22.09 10.37
N TRP A 206 -0.32 20.77 10.55
CA TRP A 206 -0.04 19.85 9.44
C TRP A 206 -1.17 19.88 8.39
N LYS A 207 -2.43 19.97 8.83
CA LYS A 207 -3.56 20.06 7.89
C LYS A 207 -3.52 21.30 7.03
N SER A 208 -3.11 22.46 7.57
CA SER A 208 -3.04 23.71 6.81
C SER A 208 -1.77 23.81 5.99
N GLU A 209 -0.61 23.44 6.54
CA GLU A 209 0.69 23.62 5.90
C GLU A 209 1.05 22.51 4.91
N VAL A 210 0.44 21.30 5.04
CA VAL A 210 0.74 20.13 4.19
C VAL A 210 -0.51 19.55 3.53
N ASP A 211 -1.42 18.94 4.31
CA ASP A 211 -2.58 18.15 3.80
C ASP A 211 -3.48 18.95 2.83
N LYS A 212 -3.68 20.23 3.11
CA LYS A 212 -4.50 21.16 2.30
C LYS A 212 -3.69 22.23 1.56
N ASN A 213 -2.39 22.19 1.65
CA ASN A 213 -1.53 23.13 0.94
C ASN A 213 -1.34 22.67 -0.51
N PRO A 214 -1.76 23.47 -1.50
CA PRO A 214 -1.56 23.15 -2.92
C PRO A 214 -0.08 22.94 -3.27
N ASP A 215 0.86 23.60 -2.60
CA ASP A 215 2.30 23.51 -2.87
C ASP A 215 2.84 22.10 -2.52
N ALA A 216 2.22 21.42 -1.57
CA ALA A 216 2.58 20.02 -1.25
C ALA A 216 2.34 19.07 -2.44
N MET A 217 1.48 19.44 -3.39
CA MET A 217 1.20 18.68 -4.61
C MET A 217 1.97 19.21 -5.84
N GLU A 218 2.92 20.12 -5.66
CA GLU A 218 3.68 20.70 -6.79
C GLU A 218 4.41 19.64 -7.61
N GLN A 219 5.12 18.74 -6.97
CA GLN A 219 5.88 17.70 -7.68
C GLN A 219 4.97 16.74 -8.45
N VAL A 220 3.78 16.46 -7.93
CA VAL A 220 2.75 15.67 -8.63
C VAL A 220 2.26 16.41 -9.87
N ARG A 221 1.98 17.71 -9.76
CA ARG A 221 1.53 18.54 -10.91
C ARG A 221 2.62 18.65 -11.99
N LEU A 222 3.87 18.85 -11.58
CA LEU A 222 5.01 18.91 -12.50
C LEU A 222 5.20 17.58 -13.24
N PHE A 223 5.06 16.44 -12.56
CA PHE A 223 5.16 15.14 -13.20
C PHE A 223 3.96 14.86 -14.14
N ALA A 224 2.75 15.24 -13.76
CA ALA A 224 1.58 15.14 -14.63
C ALA A 224 1.68 16.02 -15.90
N ALA A 225 2.54 17.03 -15.89
CA ALA A 225 2.88 17.86 -17.05
C ALA A 225 4.14 17.39 -17.81
N SER A 226 4.80 16.31 -17.36
CA SER A 226 6.01 15.79 -18.01
C SER A 226 5.71 15.06 -19.31
N ASP A 227 6.72 14.93 -20.17
CA ASP A 227 6.62 14.20 -21.44
C ASP A 227 6.18 12.73 -21.21
N HIS A 228 6.62 12.09 -20.13
CA HIS A 228 6.24 10.73 -19.77
C HIS A 228 4.72 10.59 -19.58
N PHE A 229 4.13 11.48 -18.79
CA PHE A 229 2.69 11.45 -18.52
C PHE A 229 1.88 11.91 -19.73
N LEU A 230 2.32 12.95 -20.43
CA LEU A 230 1.64 13.43 -21.65
C LEU A 230 1.64 12.39 -22.76
N GLN A 231 2.73 11.63 -22.92
CA GLN A 231 2.79 10.52 -23.88
C GLN A 231 1.86 9.37 -23.49
N LEU A 232 1.80 9.02 -22.18
CA LEU A 232 0.83 8.05 -21.67
C LEU A 232 -0.60 8.50 -22.00
N LEU A 233 -0.95 9.74 -21.72
CA LEU A 233 -2.28 10.29 -21.97
C LEU A 233 -2.63 10.24 -23.46
N LYS A 234 -1.70 10.61 -24.35
CA LYS A 234 -1.86 10.53 -25.79
C LYS A 234 -2.10 9.08 -26.25
N ASN A 235 -1.33 8.13 -25.76
CA ASN A 235 -1.47 6.72 -26.09
C ASN A 235 -2.82 6.15 -25.63
N LEU A 236 -3.27 6.53 -24.42
CA LEU A 236 -4.55 6.09 -23.90
C LEU A 236 -5.73 6.70 -24.66
N ARG A 237 -5.67 7.97 -25.09
CA ARG A 237 -6.67 8.57 -25.96
C ARG A 237 -6.83 7.82 -27.27
N SER A 238 -5.70 7.49 -27.92
CA SER A 238 -5.71 6.69 -29.16
C SER A 238 -6.30 5.30 -28.91
N LYS A 239 -5.80 4.59 -27.88
CA LYS A 239 -6.21 3.23 -27.56
C LYS A 239 -7.69 3.10 -27.16
N THR A 240 -8.22 4.09 -26.42
CA THR A 240 -9.59 4.05 -25.90
C THR A 240 -10.63 4.68 -26.83
N GLY A 241 -10.22 5.52 -27.77
CA GLY A 241 -11.11 6.35 -28.59
C GLY A 241 -11.75 7.50 -27.81
N ILE A 242 -11.28 7.82 -26.57
CA ILE A 242 -11.79 8.90 -25.72
C ILE A 242 -10.93 10.13 -25.96
N GLU A 243 -11.42 11.09 -26.75
CA GLU A 243 -10.65 12.29 -27.14
C GLU A 243 -10.36 13.21 -25.95
N ASP A 244 -11.35 13.42 -25.08
CA ASP A 244 -11.29 14.35 -23.94
C ASP A 244 -10.72 13.71 -22.65
N LEU A 245 -10.03 12.57 -22.74
CA LEU A 245 -9.49 11.88 -21.58
C LEU A 245 -8.54 12.79 -20.80
N SER A 246 -8.84 13.03 -19.53
CA SER A 246 -8.03 13.85 -18.62
C SER A 246 -7.08 13.02 -17.75
N ALA A 247 -6.09 13.65 -17.11
CA ALA A 247 -5.22 13.02 -16.14
C ALA A 247 -6.01 12.42 -14.95
N ASP A 248 -7.04 13.12 -14.50
CA ASP A 248 -7.94 12.65 -13.42
C ASP A 248 -8.75 11.42 -13.81
N ASP A 249 -9.09 11.26 -15.09
CA ASP A 249 -9.80 10.08 -15.59
C ASP A 249 -8.86 8.89 -15.72
N VAL A 250 -7.65 9.09 -16.21
CA VAL A 250 -6.61 8.05 -16.23
C VAL A 250 -6.32 7.57 -14.80
N HIS A 251 -6.22 8.49 -13.83
CA HIS A 251 -6.06 8.12 -12.42
C HIS A 251 -7.28 7.37 -11.86
N LEU A 252 -8.51 7.69 -12.30
CA LEU A 252 -9.70 6.94 -11.93
C LEU A 252 -9.68 5.51 -12.51
N MET A 253 -9.28 5.35 -13.77
CA MET A 253 -9.11 4.04 -14.42
C MET A 253 -8.06 3.20 -13.71
N TYR A 254 -6.89 3.78 -13.42
CA TYR A 254 -5.83 3.14 -12.64
C TYR A 254 -6.30 2.73 -11.23
N THR A 255 -6.98 3.62 -10.54
CA THR A 255 -7.52 3.35 -9.21
C THR A 255 -8.57 2.23 -9.23
N THR A 256 -9.40 2.16 -10.29
CA THR A 256 -10.40 1.09 -10.44
C THR A 256 -9.73 -0.25 -10.73
N CYS A 257 -8.75 -0.28 -11.66
CA CYS A 257 -7.89 -1.45 -11.86
C CYS A 257 -7.31 -1.94 -10.53
N ALA A 258 -6.76 -1.02 -9.71
CA ALA A 258 -6.13 -1.36 -8.44
C ALA A 258 -7.10 -1.96 -7.42
N PHE A 259 -8.29 -1.38 -7.25
CA PHE A 259 -9.28 -1.92 -6.33
C PHE A 259 -9.80 -3.28 -6.76
N GLU A 260 -10.18 -3.43 -8.04
CA GLU A 260 -10.70 -4.70 -8.55
C GLU A 260 -9.66 -5.82 -8.50
N THR A 261 -8.38 -5.52 -8.78
CA THR A 261 -7.27 -6.47 -8.61
C THR A 261 -7.09 -6.86 -7.14
N ALA A 262 -7.28 -5.92 -6.21
CA ALA A 262 -7.12 -6.21 -4.79
C ALA A 262 -8.30 -7.03 -4.22
N TRP A 263 -9.51 -6.85 -4.74
CA TRP A 263 -10.70 -7.55 -4.23
C TRP A 263 -10.72 -9.05 -4.51
N ASP A 264 -10.20 -9.46 -5.67
CA ASP A 264 -10.22 -10.86 -6.07
C ASP A 264 -9.02 -11.18 -6.96
N ARG A 265 -8.20 -12.15 -6.54
CA ARG A 265 -7.02 -12.63 -7.27
C ARG A 265 -7.35 -13.35 -8.59
N HIS A 266 -8.60 -13.77 -8.77
CA HIS A 266 -9.05 -14.53 -9.93
C HIS A 266 -9.72 -13.65 -11.00
N ILE A 267 -10.05 -12.41 -10.67
CA ILE A 267 -10.69 -11.46 -11.58
C ILE A 267 -9.64 -10.52 -12.18
N ILE A 268 -9.62 -10.43 -13.49
CA ILE A 268 -8.81 -9.45 -14.21
C ILE A 268 -9.71 -8.27 -14.57
N SER A 269 -9.50 -7.14 -13.92
CA SER A 269 -10.19 -5.89 -14.25
C SER A 269 -9.91 -5.46 -15.68
N PRO A 270 -10.93 -5.12 -16.50
CA PRO A 270 -10.71 -4.60 -17.84
C PRO A 270 -9.92 -3.28 -17.84
N TRP A 271 -10.03 -2.49 -16.77
CA TRP A 271 -9.30 -1.23 -16.63
C TRP A 271 -7.79 -1.43 -16.50
N CYS A 272 -7.32 -2.61 -16.09
CA CYS A 272 -5.90 -2.96 -16.08
C CYS A 272 -5.33 -3.12 -17.48
N SER A 273 -6.15 -3.55 -18.48
CA SER A 273 -5.70 -3.72 -19.86
C SER A 273 -5.32 -2.41 -20.57
N LEU A 274 -5.63 -1.27 -19.93
CA LEU A 274 -5.18 0.04 -20.39
C LEU A 274 -3.66 0.23 -20.22
N PHE A 275 -3.06 -0.47 -19.28
CA PHE A 275 -1.68 -0.24 -18.86
C PHE A 275 -0.78 -1.40 -19.26
N THR A 276 0.42 -1.07 -19.73
CA THR A 276 1.55 -1.98 -19.84
C THR A 276 2.38 -1.88 -18.55
N ARG A 277 3.33 -2.81 -18.38
CA ARG A 277 4.29 -2.80 -17.26
C ARG A 277 5.05 -1.47 -17.15
N GLU A 278 5.38 -0.85 -18.27
CA GLU A 278 6.08 0.44 -18.30
C GLU A 278 5.14 1.59 -17.95
N SER A 279 3.94 1.58 -18.52
CA SER A 279 2.99 2.69 -18.32
C SER A 279 2.36 2.70 -16.93
N VAL A 280 2.17 1.54 -16.30
CA VAL A 280 1.66 1.49 -14.92
C VAL A 280 2.64 2.11 -13.93
N LYS A 281 3.96 2.04 -14.19
CA LYS A 281 4.98 2.70 -13.37
C LYS A 281 4.89 4.22 -13.39
N ILE A 282 4.36 4.80 -14.48
CA ILE A 282 4.08 6.25 -14.54
C ILE A 282 2.98 6.61 -13.54
N MET A 283 1.94 5.78 -13.44
CA MET A 283 0.85 5.97 -12.47
C MET A 283 1.31 5.71 -11.04
N GLU A 284 2.12 4.67 -10.83
CA GLU A 284 2.75 4.38 -9.53
C GLU A 284 3.58 5.57 -9.06
N PHE A 285 4.46 6.10 -9.91
CA PHE A 285 5.34 7.20 -9.54
C PHE A 285 4.60 8.50 -9.23
N LEU A 286 3.46 8.75 -9.88
CA LEU A 286 2.58 9.87 -9.54
C LEU A 286 2.08 9.77 -8.08
N GLU A 287 1.67 8.56 -7.65
CA GLU A 287 1.28 8.31 -6.26
C GLU A 287 2.50 8.25 -5.32
N ASP A 288 3.68 7.77 -5.76
CA ASP A 288 4.91 7.80 -4.95
C ASP A 288 5.27 9.25 -4.57
N LEU A 289 5.16 10.20 -5.51
CA LEU A 289 5.33 11.63 -5.25
C LEU A 289 4.30 12.16 -4.26
N GLU A 290 3.01 11.86 -4.45
CA GLU A 290 1.94 12.31 -3.55
C GLU A 290 2.22 11.85 -2.11
N TYR A 291 2.46 10.54 -1.92
CA TYR A 291 2.68 9.98 -0.59
C TYR A 291 4.02 10.40 0.02
N TYR A 292 5.06 10.67 -0.79
CA TYR A 292 6.32 11.22 -0.29
C TYR A 292 6.12 12.60 0.32
N TRP A 293 5.40 13.48 -0.37
CA TRP A 293 5.22 14.87 0.07
C TRP A 293 4.13 15.04 1.14
N ILE A 294 3.09 14.23 1.13
CA ILE A 294 1.97 14.35 2.09
C ILE A 294 2.18 13.46 3.32
N ASP A 295 2.66 12.23 3.14
CA ASP A 295 2.71 11.23 4.20
C ASP A 295 4.14 10.77 4.57
N GLY A 296 5.17 11.22 3.83
CA GLY A 296 6.56 10.82 3.96
C GLY A 296 7.50 11.92 4.42
N PHE A 297 8.64 12.03 3.71
CA PHE A 297 9.76 12.91 4.06
C PHE A 297 9.67 14.33 3.48
N GLY A 298 8.64 14.66 2.70
CA GLY A 298 8.53 15.96 2.05
C GLY A 298 8.50 17.16 3.02
N TYR A 299 7.95 16.95 4.23
CA TYR A 299 7.90 17.96 5.29
C TYR A 299 8.23 17.34 6.65
N ASP A 300 9.11 17.97 7.41
CA ASP A 300 9.51 17.48 8.73
C ASP A 300 8.33 17.29 9.68
N LEU A 301 7.37 18.21 9.67
CA LEU A 301 6.18 18.11 10.51
C LEU A 301 5.38 16.83 10.23
N THR A 302 5.39 16.34 8.99
CA THR A 302 4.66 15.13 8.59
C THR A 302 5.04 13.91 9.42
N TYR A 303 6.31 13.66 9.64
CA TYR A 303 6.74 12.48 10.39
C TYR A 303 7.04 12.79 11.87
N ARG A 304 7.47 14.01 12.22
CA ARG A 304 7.73 14.38 13.63
C ARG A 304 6.48 14.29 14.50
N GLN A 305 5.29 14.59 13.96
CA GLN A 305 4.02 14.46 14.67
C GLN A 305 3.65 13.01 15.04
N ALA A 306 4.40 12.00 14.57
CA ALA A 306 4.23 10.60 14.99
C ALA A 306 4.90 10.27 16.34
N CYS A 307 5.59 11.22 16.96
CA CYS A 307 6.32 11.01 18.21
C CYS A 307 5.48 10.48 19.40
N PRO A 308 4.14 10.76 19.55
CA PRO A 308 3.35 10.09 20.56
C PRO A 308 3.23 8.57 20.36
N ALA A 309 3.15 8.12 19.09
CA ALA A 309 3.18 6.70 18.78
C ALA A 309 4.55 6.08 19.07
N GLY A 310 5.64 6.80 18.78
CA GLY A 310 7.01 6.41 19.14
C GLY A 310 7.17 6.24 20.65
N ARG A 311 6.73 7.21 21.44
CA ARG A 311 6.75 7.12 22.92
C ARG A 311 5.99 5.89 23.41
N ASN A 312 4.78 5.67 22.91
CA ASN A 312 3.98 4.51 23.26
C ASN A 312 4.65 3.18 22.90
N MET A 313 5.33 3.09 21.74
CA MET A 313 6.11 1.92 21.36
C MET A 313 7.19 1.62 22.40
N PHE A 314 7.99 2.61 22.82
CA PHE A 314 9.05 2.43 23.81
C PHE A 314 8.51 1.99 25.17
N GLU A 315 7.41 2.61 25.63
CA GLU A 315 6.76 2.23 26.89
C GLU A 315 6.34 0.74 26.92
N HIS A 316 5.95 0.18 25.79
CA HIS A 316 5.51 -1.22 25.68
C HIS A 316 6.66 -2.19 25.42
N LEU A 317 7.71 -1.77 24.72
CA LEU A 317 8.87 -2.62 24.42
C LEU A 317 9.90 -2.67 25.56
N ASP A 318 9.84 -1.73 26.53
CA ASP A 318 10.72 -1.72 27.69
C ASP A 318 10.66 -3.08 28.40
N PRO A 319 11.81 -3.77 28.57
CA PRO A 319 11.88 -5.08 29.25
C PRO A 319 11.27 -5.08 30.68
N TYR A 320 11.24 -3.92 31.34
CA TYR A 320 10.71 -3.74 32.69
C TYR A 320 9.27 -3.18 32.71
N SER A 321 8.66 -2.99 31.56
CA SER A 321 7.29 -2.47 31.45
C SER A 321 6.28 -3.34 32.19
N LYS A 322 5.32 -2.70 32.86
CA LYS A 322 4.18 -3.36 33.51
C LYS A 322 2.93 -3.43 32.62
N LEU A 323 3.04 -2.92 31.41
CA LEU A 323 1.96 -2.95 30.39
C LEU A 323 1.83 -4.37 29.83
N PRO A 324 0.70 -4.70 29.17
CA PRO A 324 0.51 -5.98 28.48
C PRO A 324 1.69 -6.33 27.58
N ASN A 325 2.07 -7.60 27.54
CA ASN A 325 3.24 -8.05 26.80
C ASN A 325 3.06 -7.87 25.28
N ILE A 326 1.83 -7.94 24.78
CA ILE A 326 1.51 -7.85 23.36
C ILE A 326 0.54 -6.68 23.13
N THR A 327 0.96 -5.71 22.33
CA THR A 327 0.14 -4.55 21.96
C THR A 327 -0.01 -4.50 20.46
N LEU A 328 -1.26 -4.56 19.97
CA LEU A 328 -1.60 -4.64 18.55
C LEU A 328 -2.60 -3.54 18.18
N TYR A 329 -2.19 -2.67 17.26
CA TYR A 329 -2.90 -1.45 16.87
C TYR A 329 -3.30 -1.47 15.41
N PHE A 330 -4.58 -1.18 15.10
CA PHE A 330 -5.12 -1.23 13.75
C PHE A 330 -5.52 0.16 13.26
N THR A 331 -4.96 0.59 12.13
CA THR A 331 -5.04 1.96 11.66
C THR A 331 -5.10 2.08 10.13
N HIS A 332 -4.52 3.14 9.59
CA HIS A 332 -4.61 3.54 8.18
C HIS A 332 -3.23 3.78 7.57
N SER A 333 -3.17 3.77 6.23
CA SER A 333 -2.01 4.12 5.40
C SER A 333 -1.29 5.38 5.90
N GLY A 334 -1.99 6.52 6.03
CA GLY A 334 -1.35 7.77 6.45
C GLY A 334 -0.73 7.74 7.85
N THR A 335 -1.12 6.84 8.75
CA THR A 335 -0.44 6.61 10.02
C THR A 335 0.82 5.81 9.81
N LEU A 336 0.73 4.71 9.06
CA LEU A 336 1.85 3.79 8.84
C LEU A 336 2.98 4.48 8.08
N LEU A 337 2.68 5.18 6.98
CA LEU A 337 3.68 5.92 6.20
C LEU A 337 4.41 6.98 7.03
N LYS A 338 3.66 7.80 7.79
CA LYS A 338 4.27 8.79 8.69
C LYS A 338 5.13 8.13 9.77
N TYR A 339 4.74 6.94 10.22
CA TYR A 339 5.49 6.21 11.23
C TYR A 339 6.75 5.59 10.64
N LEU A 340 6.71 5.02 9.42
CA LEU A 340 7.89 4.59 8.67
C LEU A 340 8.90 5.73 8.49
N ALA A 341 8.41 6.91 8.12
CA ALA A 341 9.25 8.11 7.99
C ALA A 341 9.80 8.60 9.36
N PHE A 342 9.01 8.51 10.44
CA PHE A 342 9.47 8.80 11.80
C PHE A 342 10.61 7.87 12.23
N LEU A 343 10.52 6.60 11.87
CA LEU A 343 11.59 5.61 12.13
C LEU A 343 12.81 5.83 11.24
N GLY A 344 12.70 6.61 10.17
CA GLY A 344 13.78 6.85 9.19
C GLY A 344 13.93 5.73 8.16
N LEU A 345 12.95 4.81 8.08
CA LEU A 345 12.93 3.72 7.12
C LEU A 345 12.62 4.25 5.70
N TYR A 346 13.23 3.64 4.69
CA TYR A 346 13.01 3.98 3.27
C TYR A 346 13.34 5.43 2.89
N ARG A 347 14.28 6.03 3.62
CA ARG A 347 14.74 7.40 3.34
C ARG A 347 15.80 7.40 2.26
N ASP A 348 15.50 7.98 1.14
CA ASP A 348 16.47 8.21 0.07
C ASP A 348 17.44 9.36 0.44
N GLN A 349 18.63 9.36 -0.15
CA GLN A 349 19.64 10.41 0.10
C GLN A 349 19.19 11.79 -0.42
N LYS A 350 18.34 11.81 -1.45
CA LYS A 350 17.78 13.03 -2.04
C LYS A 350 16.27 13.01 -1.98
N PRO A 351 15.62 14.17 -1.87
CA PRO A 351 14.17 14.25 -1.98
C PRO A 351 13.65 13.68 -3.29
N LEU A 352 12.51 12.98 -3.23
CA LEU A 352 11.82 12.48 -4.41
C LEU A 352 11.13 13.65 -5.13
N VAL A 353 11.51 13.90 -6.38
CA VAL A 353 10.99 15.01 -7.19
C VAL A 353 10.53 14.50 -8.56
N HIS A 354 9.77 15.30 -9.29
CA HIS A 354 9.18 14.92 -10.59
C HIS A 354 10.21 14.42 -11.61
N THR A 355 11.48 14.85 -11.53
CA THR A 355 12.57 14.39 -12.41
C THR A 355 13.23 13.10 -11.94
N SER A 356 12.82 12.52 -10.83
CA SER A 356 13.38 11.26 -10.30
C SER A 356 12.80 10.01 -10.99
N PHE A 357 11.83 10.15 -11.88
CA PHE A 357 11.24 9.03 -12.62
C PHE A 357 12.29 8.24 -13.41
N GLY A 358 12.20 6.92 -13.37
CA GLY A 358 13.15 6.02 -14.01
C GLY A 358 14.43 5.76 -13.19
N GLY A 359 14.68 6.52 -12.13
CA GLY A 359 15.73 6.24 -11.14
C GLY A 359 15.27 5.29 -10.04
N GLU A 360 16.25 4.72 -9.33
CA GLU A 360 15.95 3.94 -8.12
C GLU A 360 15.58 4.86 -6.96
N HIS A 361 14.52 4.51 -6.23
CA HIS A 361 14.11 5.16 -4.99
C HIS A 361 13.46 4.15 -4.05
N SER A 362 13.61 4.40 -2.75
CA SER A 362 13.15 3.48 -1.70
C SER A 362 11.69 3.76 -1.29
N TRP A 363 11.25 5.04 -1.41
CA TRP A 363 9.89 5.44 -1.04
C TRP A 363 8.89 5.06 -2.13
N ARG A 364 8.41 3.82 -2.09
CA ARG A 364 7.44 3.26 -3.04
C ARG A 364 6.26 2.65 -2.28
N PRO A 365 5.12 3.36 -2.14
CA PRO A 365 3.91 2.87 -1.46
C PRO A 365 3.45 1.49 -1.89
N SER A 366 3.63 1.08 -3.15
CA SER A 366 3.33 -0.27 -3.61
C SER A 366 4.15 -1.36 -2.89
N LYS A 367 5.34 -1.02 -2.40
CA LYS A 367 6.23 -1.93 -1.69
C LYS A 367 6.19 -1.77 -0.17
N ILE A 368 5.90 -0.56 0.32
CA ILE A 368 6.03 -0.24 1.74
C ILE A 368 4.70 -0.01 2.45
N ASP A 369 3.61 0.17 1.71
CA ASP A 369 2.29 0.44 2.29
C ASP A 369 1.17 -0.22 1.48
N ALA A 370 1.31 -1.50 1.11
CA ALA A 370 0.24 -2.34 0.58
C ALA A 370 -0.93 -2.44 1.57
N PHE A 371 -2.12 -2.91 1.18
CA PHE A 371 -3.16 -3.26 2.14
C PHE A 371 -2.61 -4.22 3.20
N ALA A 372 -3.12 -4.18 4.42
CA ALA A 372 -2.64 -4.94 5.58
C ALA A 372 -1.15 -4.75 5.94
N SER A 373 -0.45 -3.80 5.33
CA SER A 373 0.94 -3.47 5.67
C SER A 373 1.09 -3.21 7.16
N ASN A 374 2.22 -3.63 7.74
CA ASN A 374 2.38 -3.68 9.18
C ASN A 374 3.83 -3.46 9.61
N LEU A 375 3.99 -2.95 10.83
CA LEU A 375 5.24 -2.92 11.57
C LEU A 375 5.05 -3.74 12.84
N LEU A 376 5.98 -4.63 13.13
CA LEU A 376 6.02 -5.42 14.36
C LEU A 376 7.41 -5.33 14.97
N PHE A 377 7.47 -4.99 16.25
CA PHE A 377 8.69 -5.01 17.05
C PHE A 377 8.55 -6.08 18.12
N VAL A 378 9.57 -6.91 18.26
CA VAL A 378 9.59 -7.99 19.24
C VAL A 378 10.83 -7.84 20.13
N THR A 379 10.63 -7.70 21.43
CA THR A 379 11.71 -7.69 22.41
C THR A 379 12.07 -9.12 22.81
N PHE A 380 13.36 -9.41 22.78
CA PHE A 380 13.93 -10.69 23.21
C PHE A 380 14.74 -10.47 24.50
N SER A 381 14.64 -11.45 25.39
CA SER A 381 15.57 -11.61 26.53
C SER A 381 16.70 -12.54 26.11
N CYS A 382 17.92 -12.03 26.08
CA CYS A 382 19.13 -12.77 25.69
C CYS A 382 20.16 -12.73 26.83
N PRO A 383 21.19 -13.61 26.85
CA PRO A 383 22.25 -13.62 27.86
C PRO A 383 23.00 -12.27 27.96
N THR A 384 23.11 -11.56 26.86
CA THR A 384 23.79 -10.25 26.77
C THR A 384 22.86 -9.07 27.04
N GLY A 385 21.62 -9.29 27.45
CA GLY A 385 20.62 -8.25 27.70
C GLY A 385 19.44 -8.28 26.73
N ALA A 386 18.55 -7.30 26.86
CA ALA A 386 17.39 -7.21 25.99
C ALA A 386 17.76 -6.74 24.58
N LYS A 387 17.15 -7.36 23.57
CA LYS A 387 17.32 -7.00 22.15
C LYS A 387 15.96 -6.83 21.47
N VAL A 388 15.93 -6.07 20.39
CA VAL A 388 14.70 -5.80 19.60
C VAL A 388 14.89 -6.30 18.18
N LEU A 389 13.95 -7.13 17.73
CA LEU A 389 13.74 -7.45 16.31
C LEU A 389 12.72 -6.46 15.76
N SER A 390 13.09 -5.74 14.71
CA SER A 390 12.19 -4.84 13.97
C SER A 390 11.77 -5.50 12.67
N MET A 391 10.46 -5.56 12.41
CA MET A 391 9.91 -6.19 11.21
C MET A 391 8.94 -5.24 10.49
N HIS A 392 9.04 -5.20 9.17
CA HIS A 392 8.08 -4.53 8.31
C HIS A 392 7.56 -5.53 7.26
N GLN A 393 6.23 -5.63 7.13
CA GLN A 393 5.60 -6.61 6.23
C GLN A 393 6.22 -8.00 6.39
N GLU A 394 6.31 -8.44 7.63
CA GLU A 394 6.76 -9.78 8.03
C GLU A 394 8.25 -10.08 7.73
N ARG A 395 9.05 -9.07 7.38
CA ARG A 395 10.50 -9.21 7.13
C ARG A 395 11.30 -8.36 8.10
N PRO A 396 12.45 -8.86 8.60
CA PRO A 396 13.35 -8.01 9.37
C PRO A 396 13.74 -6.75 8.60
N VAL A 397 13.80 -5.62 9.31
CA VAL A 397 14.30 -4.34 8.79
C VAL A 397 15.27 -3.74 9.79
N THR A 398 16.35 -3.15 9.28
CA THR A 398 17.33 -2.46 10.13
C THR A 398 16.86 -1.05 10.42
N ILE A 399 16.74 -0.71 11.69
CA ILE A 399 16.46 0.65 12.15
C ILE A 399 17.75 1.48 12.07
N PRO A 400 17.70 2.70 11.51
CA PRO A 400 18.87 3.58 11.47
C PRO A 400 19.48 3.79 12.87
N GLY A 401 20.76 3.46 13.02
CA GLY A 401 21.48 3.45 14.30
C GLY A 401 21.66 2.06 14.92
N CYS A 402 20.94 1.05 14.45
CA CYS A 402 21.17 -0.35 14.79
C CYS A 402 22.22 -0.99 13.85
N PRO A 403 22.89 -2.08 14.27
CA PRO A 403 23.82 -2.82 13.41
C PRO A 403 23.14 -3.38 12.15
N ASP A 404 23.85 -3.38 11.02
CA ASP A 404 23.33 -3.91 9.73
C ASP A 404 23.63 -5.41 9.55
N ASP A 405 24.52 -5.97 10.34
CA ASP A 405 24.99 -7.38 10.24
C ASP A 405 24.16 -8.36 11.06
N THR A 406 23.21 -7.87 11.83
CA THR A 406 22.30 -8.70 12.66
C THR A 406 20.87 -8.13 12.64
N PRO A 407 19.84 -8.99 12.61
CA PRO A 407 18.45 -8.56 12.71
C PRO A 407 18.06 -8.08 14.13
N LEU A 408 18.88 -8.42 15.15
CA LEU A 408 18.66 -8.03 16.55
C LEU A 408 19.49 -6.79 16.92
N CYS A 409 18.82 -5.75 17.34
CA CYS A 409 19.42 -4.54 17.88
C CYS A 409 19.39 -4.58 19.42
N ASP A 410 20.48 -4.23 20.10
CA ASP A 410 20.45 -4.07 21.56
C ASP A 410 19.40 -3.02 21.93
N TYR A 411 18.55 -3.31 22.94
CA TYR A 411 17.47 -2.41 23.33
C TYR A 411 17.96 -1.01 23.67
N ALA A 412 19.11 -0.89 24.33
CA ALA A 412 19.71 0.40 24.67
C ALA A 412 20.11 1.19 23.42
N VAL A 413 20.69 0.54 22.41
CA VAL A 413 21.05 1.15 21.12
C VAL A 413 19.79 1.58 20.36
N PHE A 414 18.80 0.67 20.31
CA PHE A 414 17.50 0.96 19.70
C PHE A 414 16.81 2.16 20.35
N ALA A 415 16.77 2.23 21.70
CA ALA A 415 16.18 3.34 22.41
C ALA A 415 16.94 4.66 22.19
N GLU A 416 18.29 4.61 22.16
CA GLU A 416 19.14 5.78 21.92
C GLU A 416 18.90 6.39 20.53
N ALA A 417 18.72 5.56 19.49
CA ALA A 417 18.47 6.01 18.12
C ALA A 417 17.22 6.92 17.99
N PHE A 418 16.30 6.85 18.94
CA PHE A 418 15.07 7.66 18.96
C PHE A 418 14.95 8.61 20.13
N ARG A 419 15.91 8.61 21.07
CA ARG A 419 15.82 9.39 22.30
C ARG A 419 15.43 10.83 22.05
N GLU A 420 16.16 11.54 21.21
CA GLU A 420 15.89 12.94 20.88
C GLU A 420 14.47 13.14 20.33
N ARG A 421 14.03 12.27 19.40
CA ARG A 421 12.72 12.39 18.75
C ARG A 421 11.56 12.15 19.71
N VAL A 422 11.77 11.34 20.75
CA VAL A 422 10.75 10.98 21.76
C VAL A 422 10.76 11.97 22.91
N GLU A 423 11.93 12.36 23.44
CA GLU A 423 12.05 13.30 24.57
C GLU A 423 11.67 14.73 24.16
N SER A 424 12.05 15.17 22.95
CA SER A 424 11.65 16.47 22.40
C SER A 424 10.21 16.55 21.89
N CYS A 425 9.43 15.46 22.03
CA CYS A 425 8.06 15.37 21.55
C CYS A 425 7.11 16.27 22.35
N ASP A 426 6.88 17.47 21.83
CA ASP A 426 5.81 18.38 22.26
C ASP A 426 4.78 18.48 21.14
N PHE A 427 3.86 17.53 21.12
CA PHE A 427 2.86 17.39 20.06
C PHE A 427 1.95 18.63 19.96
N ASP A 428 1.51 19.16 21.09
CA ASP A 428 0.61 20.30 21.12
C ASP A 428 1.29 21.56 20.56
N LYS A 429 2.51 21.82 21.00
CA LYS A 429 3.30 22.95 20.49
C LYS A 429 3.58 22.83 18.99
N MET A 430 4.01 21.64 18.50
CA MET A 430 4.34 21.49 17.09
C MET A 430 3.09 21.53 16.18
N CYS A 431 1.92 21.17 16.69
CA CYS A 431 0.67 21.07 15.93
C CYS A 431 -0.21 22.31 16.04
N THR A 432 0.12 23.28 16.89
CA THR A 432 -0.59 24.58 16.99
C THR A 432 -0.29 25.44 15.76
N ILE A 433 -1.31 26.09 15.21
CA ILE A 433 -1.16 27.09 14.15
C ILE A 433 -0.65 28.37 14.83
N SER A 434 0.50 28.86 14.42
CA SER A 434 1.07 30.13 14.86
C SER A 434 0.36 31.32 14.25
#